data_2e5611f089ecb6aca2e24c8eeca3b397
#
_entry.id   2e5611f089ecb6aca2e24c8eeca3b397
#
_cell.length_a   1.000
_cell.length_b   1.000
_cell.length_c   1.000
_cell.angle_alpha   90.00
_cell.angle_beta   90.00
_cell.angle_gamma   90.00
#
_symmetry.space_group_name_H-M   'P 1'
#
loop_
_entity.id
_entity.type
_entity.pdbx_description
1 polymer ?
#
loop_
_entity_poly.entity_id
_entity_poly.type
_entity_poly.pdbx_seq_one_letter_code
_entity_poly.pdbx_strand_id
1 'polypeptide(L)'
;MTPEVIGFWVLAITLIGSALGVVLSKNLFHSVLWLALSLVSTAGIFLLLDAEFIAAVQVLLYAGGVITVVVFAIVVTEKLVGEKISHTSKRLAGGAIVAAGMFGMVASIIQRAGMDVARPVVTGDPTRLIGMSLLTKFVLPFELLGVLLLAGLIAASCFARPEE
;
A
#
# COMPACT_ATOMS: atom_id res chain seq x y z
N MET A 1 3.64 -5.32 -29.46
CA MET A 1 3.57 -5.18 -28.00
C MET A 1 2.65 -6.28 -27.49
N THR A 2 3.12 -7.11 -26.57
CA THR A 2 2.26 -8.12 -25.94
C THR A 2 1.22 -7.42 -25.07
N PRO A 3 0.01 -7.99 -24.88
CA PRO A 3 -1.03 -7.38 -24.06
C PRO A 3 -0.57 -7.11 -22.62
N GLU A 4 0.34 -7.90 -22.10
CA GLU A 4 0.95 -7.73 -20.78
C GLU A 4 1.75 -6.42 -20.67
N VAL A 5 2.51 -6.08 -21.71
CA VAL A 5 3.30 -4.82 -21.73
C VAL A 5 2.38 -3.60 -21.76
N ILE A 6 1.27 -3.68 -22.49
CA ILE A 6 0.27 -2.60 -22.52
C ILE A 6 -0.37 -2.47 -21.12
N GLY A 7 -0.78 -3.60 -20.53
CA GLY A 7 -1.33 -3.64 -19.17
C GLY A 7 -0.37 -3.04 -18.14
N PHE A 8 0.91 -3.39 -18.20
CA PHE A 8 1.93 -2.84 -17.33
C PHE A 8 2.02 -1.31 -17.44
N TRP A 9 2.11 -0.76 -18.65
CA TRP A 9 2.22 0.68 -18.82
C TRP A 9 0.99 1.45 -18.35
N VAL A 10 -0.21 0.92 -18.61
CA VAL A 10 -1.47 1.51 -18.11
C VAL A 10 -1.47 1.55 -16.58
N LEU A 11 -1.14 0.43 -15.93
CA LEU A 11 -1.10 0.36 -14.47
C LEU A 11 0.02 1.23 -13.87
N ALA A 12 1.19 1.25 -14.49
CA ALA A 12 2.31 2.07 -14.03
C ALA A 12 1.98 3.57 -14.11
N ILE A 13 1.40 4.04 -15.21
CA ILE A 13 0.98 5.43 -15.38
C ILE A 13 -0.11 5.78 -14.37
N THR A 14 -1.10 4.90 -14.19
CA THR A 14 -2.18 5.10 -13.22
C THR A 14 -1.63 5.14 -11.78
N LEU A 15 -0.70 4.26 -11.45
CA LEU A 15 -0.06 4.22 -10.13
C LEU A 15 0.72 5.50 -9.84
N ILE A 16 1.58 5.93 -10.76
CA ILE A 16 2.37 7.16 -10.59
C ILE A 16 1.46 8.39 -10.56
N GLY A 17 0.49 8.46 -11.45
CA GLY A 17 -0.47 9.57 -11.50
C GLY A 17 -1.32 9.67 -10.23
N SER A 18 -1.81 8.55 -9.70
CA SER A 18 -2.56 8.53 -8.46
C SER A 18 -1.68 8.85 -7.25
N ALA A 19 -0.45 8.36 -7.19
CA ALA A 19 0.50 8.70 -6.12
C ALA A 19 0.81 10.20 -6.09
N LEU A 20 1.00 10.82 -7.26
CA LEU A 20 1.13 12.28 -7.37
C LEU A 20 -0.16 13.00 -6.94
N GLY A 21 -1.33 12.45 -7.32
CA GLY A 21 -2.63 12.96 -6.89
C GLY A 21 -2.79 12.99 -5.37
N VAL A 22 -2.31 11.96 -4.66
CA VAL A 22 -2.29 11.92 -3.19
C VAL A 22 -1.50 13.12 -2.62
N VAL A 23 -0.31 13.37 -3.14
CA VAL A 23 0.61 14.39 -2.60
C VAL A 23 0.16 15.81 -2.96
N LEU A 24 -0.38 16.00 -4.16
CA LEU A 24 -0.76 17.31 -4.69
C LEU A 24 -2.17 17.75 -4.28
N SER A 25 -3.01 16.82 -3.84
CA SER A 25 -4.37 17.14 -3.42
C SER A 25 -4.38 17.96 -2.13
N LYS A 26 -5.15 19.05 -2.14
CA LYS A 26 -5.36 19.90 -0.96
C LYS A 26 -6.49 19.39 -0.05
N ASN A 27 -7.33 18.54 -0.55
CA ASN A 27 -8.47 17.98 0.17
C ASN A 27 -8.14 16.55 0.60
N LEU A 28 -8.22 16.27 1.91
CA LEU A 28 -7.89 14.96 2.47
C LEU A 28 -8.77 13.84 1.88
N PHE A 29 -10.06 14.10 1.71
CA PHE A 29 -10.96 13.12 1.13
C PHE A 29 -10.53 12.74 -0.29
N HIS A 30 -10.19 13.73 -1.14
CA HIS A 30 -9.68 13.46 -2.49
C HIS A 30 -8.33 12.76 -2.46
N SER A 31 -7.44 13.10 -1.51
CA SER A 31 -6.16 12.39 -1.34
C SER A 31 -6.36 10.91 -1.06
N VAL A 32 -7.34 10.55 -0.23
CA VAL A 32 -7.62 9.14 0.07
C VAL A 32 -8.23 8.41 -1.12
N LEU A 33 -9.05 9.07 -1.94
CA LEU A 33 -9.54 8.47 -3.18
C LEU A 33 -8.40 8.21 -4.18
N TRP A 34 -7.44 9.12 -4.30
CA TRP A 34 -6.21 8.90 -5.08
C TRP A 34 -5.37 7.75 -4.50
N LEU A 35 -5.28 7.67 -3.17
CA LEU A 35 -4.59 6.56 -2.51
C LEU A 35 -5.28 5.22 -2.80
N ALA A 36 -6.60 5.16 -2.75
CA ALA A 36 -7.36 3.97 -3.11
C ALA A 36 -7.05 3.50 -4.54
N LEU A 37 -7.04 4.44 -5.50
CA LEU A 37 -6.69 4.16 -6.90
C LEU A 37 -5.26 3.63 -7.04
N SER A 38 -4.31 4.20 -6.28
CA SER A 38 -2.91 3.74 -6.23
C SER A 38 -2.82 2.29 -5.72
N LEU A 39 -3.55 1.96 -4.64
CA LEU A 39 -3.54 0.61 -4.07
C LEU A 39 -4.18 -0.43 -4.99
N VAL A 40 -5.26 -0.08 -5.69
CA VAL A 40 -5.87 -0.95 -6.70
C VAL A 40 -4.94 -1.16 -7.89
N SER A 41 -4.25 -0.10 -8.35
CA SER A 41 -3.25 -0.21 -9.42
C SER A 41 -2.09 -1.13 -9.02
N THR A 42 -1.66 -1.07 -7.75
CA THR A 42 -0.64 -1.97 -7.19
C THR A 42 -1.11 -3.43 -7.24
N ALA A 43 -2.37 -3.70 -6.88
CA ALA A 43 -2.94 -5.04 -7.00
C ALA A 43 -2.93 -5.54 -8.45
N GLY A 44 -3.23 -4.67 -9.41
CA GLY A 44 -3.12 -4.98 -10.84
C GLY A 44 -1.70 -5.37 -11.26
N ILE A 45 -0.68 -4.68 -10.72
CA ILE A 45 0.73 -5.05 -10.97
C ILE A 45 1.05 -6.42 -10.38
N PHE A 46 0.54 -6.75 -9.17
CA PHE A 46 0.70 -8.09 -8.60
C PHE A 46 0.08 -9.18 -9.47
N LEU A 47 -1.09 -8.91 -10.08
CA LEU A 47 -1.69 -9.86 -11.05
C LEU A 47 -0.80 -10.05 -12.28
N LEU A 48 -0.18 -9.00 -12.81
CA LEU A 48 0.77 -9.12 -13.91
C LEU A 48 2.04 -9.91 -13.55
N LEU A 49 2.35 -10.02 -12.28
CA LEU A 49 3.48 -10.79 -11.75
C LEU A 49 3.08 -12.21 -11.31
N ASP A 50 1.89 -12.70 -11.70
CA ASP A 50 1.32 -14.00 -11.30
C ASP A 50 1.20 -14.18 -9.77
N ALA A 51 1.14 -13.07 -9.00
CA ALA A 51 1.01 -13.06 -7.54
C ALA A 51 -0.46 -12.89 -7.11
N GLU A 52 -1.33 -13.78 -7.57
CA GLU A 52 -2.81 -13.68 -7.41
C GLU A 52 -3.25 -13.55 -5.95
N PHE A 53 -2.67 -14.35 -5.05
CA PHE A 53 -2.99 -14.27 -3.62
C PHE A 53 -2.65 -12.91 -3.03
N ILE A 54 -1.47 -12.38 -3.34
CA ILE A 54 -1.01 -11.07 -2.86
C ILE A 54 -1.90 -9.96 -3.44
N ALA A 55 -2.30 -10.08 -4.71
CA ALA A 55 -3.23 -9.14 -5.34
C ALA A 55 -4.59 -9.13 -4.64
N ALA A 56 -5.14 -10.32 -4.31
CA ALA A 56 -6.39 -10.44 -3.58
C ALA A 56 -6.28 -9.81 -2.17
N VAL A 57 -5.21 -10.09 -1.44
CA VAL A 57 -4.93 -9.48 -0.13
C VAL A 57 -4.82 -7.95 -0.24
N GLN A 58 -4.14 -7.43 -1.27
CA GLN A 58 -4.02 -6.00 -1.54
C GLN A 58 -5.38 -5.33 -1.72
N VAL A 59 -6.29 -5.94 -2.49
CA VAL A 59 -7.63 -5.39 -2.70
C VAL A 59 -8.46 -5.50 -1.43
N LEU A 60 -8.49 -6.66 -0.79
CA LEU A 60 -9.39 -6.90 0.35
C LEU A 60 -8.96 -6.13 1.61
N LEU A 61 -7.68 -6.18 1.96
CA LEU A 61 -7.20 -5.58 3.20
C LEU A 61 -6.81 -4.12 3.03
N TYR A 62 -6.07 -3.77 1.98
CA TYR A 62 -5.60 -2.39 1.82
C TYR A 62 -6.66 -1.50 1.16
N ALA A 63 -7.17 -1.85 -0.01
CA ALA A 63 -8.17 -1.02 -0.68
C ALA A 63 -9.55 -1.14 0.00
N GLY A 64 -9.95 -2.32 0.48
CA GLY A 64 -11.21 -2.52 1.17
C GLY A 64 -11.16 -2.11 2.65
N GLY A 65 -10.28 -2.71 3.44
CA GLY A 65 -10.21 -2.51 4.89
C GLY A 65 -9.61 -1.17 5.29
N VAL A 66 -8.34 -0.95 4.96
CA VAL A 66 -7.60 0.24 5.42
C VAL A 66 -8.20 1.53 4.88
N ILE A 67 -8.48 1.61 3.58
CA ILE A 67 -9.07 2.82 2.98
C ILE A 67 -10.43 3.14 3.59
N THR A 68 -11.27 2.13 3.82
CA THR A 68 -12.59 2.34 4.45
C THR A 68 -12.46 2.97 5.83
N VAL A 69 -11.54 2.46 6.67
CA VAL A 69 -11.28 3.03 8.00
C VAL A 69 -10.74 4.45 7.91
N VAL A 70 -9.82 4.72 6.98
CA VAL A 70 -9.24 6.06 6.79
C VAL A 70 -10.29 7.06 6.30
N VAL A 71 -11.14 6.67 5.33
CA VAL A 71 -12.25 7.52 4.86
C VAL A 71 -13.22 7.83 6.00
N PHE A 72 -13.59 6.81 6.77
CA PHE A 72 -14.47 6.99 7.92
C PHE A 72 -13.86 7.97 8.94
N ALA A 73 -12.58 7.80 9.29
CA ALA A 73 -11.88 8.67 10.21
C ALA A 73 -11.86 10.13 9.73
N ILE A 74 -11.60 10.36 8.44
CA ILE A 74 -11.58 11.70 7.85
C ILE A 74 -12.97 12.34 7.90
N VAL A 75 -14.00 11.60 7.47
CA VAL A 75 -15.38 12.12 7.43
C VAL A 75 -15.87 12.49 8.83
N VAL A 76 -15.56 11.66 9.84
CA VAL A 76 -15.92 11.95 11.23
C VAL A 76 -15.16 13.17 11.75
N THR A 77 -13.86 13.26 11.49
CA THR A 77 -13.02 14.37 11.94
C THR A 77 -13.44 15.69 11.29
N GLU A 78 -13.68 15.71 9.97
CA GLU A 78 -14.13 16.92 9.28
C GLU A 78 -15.47 17.43 9.81
N LYS A 79 -16.40 16.55 10.17
CA LYS A 79 -17.70 16.92 10.75
C LYS A 79 -17.56 17.50 12.16
N LEU A 80 -16.61 17.01 12.96
CA LEU A 80 -16.42 17.47 14.34
C LEU A 80 -15.68 18.81 14.43
N VAL A 81 -14.73 19.05 13.52
CA VAL A 81 -13.88 20.26 13.54
C VAL A 81 -14.52 21.42 12.78
N GLY A 82 -15.46 21.16 11.88
CA GLY A 82 -16.17 22.19 11.10
C GLY A 82 -15.30 22.97 10.12
N GLU A 83 -14.02 22.68 10.03
CA GLU A 83 -13.05 23.29 9.11
C GLU A 83 -12.55 22.25 8.09
N LYS A 84 -12.45 22.67 6.83
CA LYS A 84 -11.76 21.89 5.80
C LYS A 84 -10.27 21.89 6.11
N ILE A 85 -9.76 20.78 6.58
CA ILE A 85 -8.32 20.61 6.82
C ILE A 85 -7.63 20.59 5.44
N SER A 86 -7.02 21.72 5.07
CA SER A 86 -6.24 21.83 3.84
C SER A 86 -4.76 21.65 4.15
N HIS A 87 -4.17 20.59 3.65
CA HIS A 87 -2.71 20.39 3.73
C HIS A 87 -2.04 20.99 2.49
N THR A 88 -1.32 22.08 2.68
CA THR A 88 -0.36 22.57 1.69
C THR A 88 1.03 22.48 2.30
N SER A 89 1.81 21.49 1.90
CA SER A 89 3.21 21.41 2.33
C SER A 89 4.00 22.55 1.72
N LYS A 90 4.47 23.48 2.55
CA LYS A 90 5.34 24.58 2.14
C LYS A 90 6.75 24.11 1.71
N ARG A 91 7.08 22.82 1.91
CA ARG A 91 8.39 22.22 1.62
C ARG A 91 8.33 21.16 0.52
N LEU A 92 7.40 21.29 -0.41
CA LEU A 92 7.24 20.34 -1.52
C LEU A 92 8.53 20.13 -2.32
N ALA A 93 9.27 21.20 -2.59
CA ALA A 93 10.54 21.12 -3.32
C ALA A 93 11.60 20.31 -2.57
N GLY A 94 11.75 20.50 -1.25
CA GLY A 94 12.68 19.71 -0.44
C GLY A 94 12.31 18.23 -0.40
N GLY A 95 11.03 17.92 -0.26
CA GLY A 95 10.53 16.54 -0.33
C GLY A 95 10.77 15.89 -1.70
N ALA A 96 10.57 16.64 -2.79
CA ALA A 96 10.81 16.14 -4.14
C ALA A 96 12.30 15.82 -4.38
N ILE A 97 13.23 16.64 -3.88
CA ILE A 97 14.68 16.38 -4.00
C ILE A 97 15.04 15.08 -3.25
N VAL A 98 14.57 14.92 -2.01
CA VAL A 98 14.83 13.70 -1.22
C VAL A 98 14.24 12.47 -1.91
N ALA A 99 13.00 12.54 -2.37
CA ALA A 99 12.34 11.45 -3.09
C ALA A 99 13.08 11.06 -4.38
N ALA A 100 13.53 12.05 -5.17
CA ALA A 100 14.31 11.81 -6.37
C ALA A 100 15.67 11.17 -6.06
N GLY A 101 16.34 11.61 -4.99
CA GLY A 101 17.59 11.00 -4.51
C GLY A 101 17.40 9.53 -4.09
N MET A 102 16.36 9.23 -3.31
CA MET A 102 16.04 7.87 -2.91
C MET A 102 15.69 6.98 -4.12
N PHE A 103 14.87 7.50 -5.04
CA PHE A 103 14.52 6.79 -6.28
C PHE A 103 15.77 6.48 -7.12
N GLY A 104 16.65 7.47 -7.32
CA GLY A 104 17.90 7.28 -8.06
C GLY A 104 18.82 6.26 -7.39
N MET A 105 18.90 6.27 -6.05
CA MET A 105 19.67 5.28 -5.29
C MET A 105 19.13 3.87 -5.50
N VAL A 106 17.83 3.65 -5.32
CA VAL A 106 17.19 2.34 -5.52
C VAL A 106 17.36 1.87 -6.97
N ALA A 107 17.11 2.76 -7.95
CA ALA A 107 17.29 2.43 -9.37
C ALA A 107 18.72 2.01 -9.68
N SER A 108 19.73 2.72 -9.12
CA SER A 108 21.15 2.38 -9.32
C SER A 108 21.52 1.01 -8.71
N ILE A 109 20.96 0.68 -7.54
CA ILE A 109 21.17 -0.63 -6.90
C ILE A 109 20.58 -1.74 -7.77
N ILE A 110 19.36 -1.58 -8.26
CA ILE A 110 18.70 -2.54 -9.13
C ILE A 110 19.49 -2.78 -10.42
N GLN A 111 19.98 -1.70 -11.06
CA GLN A 111 20.78 -1.82 -12.28
C GLN A 111 22.12 -2.52 -12.05
N ARG A 112 22.78 -2.25 -10.91
CA ARG A 112 24.06 -2.87 -10.56
C ARG A 112 23.94 -4.32 -10.08
N ALA A 113 22.79 -4.69 -9.52
CA ALA A 113 22.55 -6.02 -8.98
C ALA A 113 22.56 -7.10 -10.08
N GLY A 114 22.53 -6.73 -11.37
CA GLY A 114 22.62 -7.65 -12.51
C GLY A 114 21.65 -8.83 -12.32
N MET A 115 20.40 -8.52 -11.95
CA MET A 115 19.42 -9.57 -11.66
C MET A 115 19.15 -10.36 -12.93
N ASP A 116 19.93 -11.43 -13.10
CA ASP A 116 19.57 -12.49 -14.03
C ASP A 116 18.31 -13.14 -13.44
N VAL A 117 17.16 -12.66 -13.92
CA VAL A 117 15.86 -13.13 -13.43
C VAL A 117 15.61 -14.52 -14.04
N ALA A 118 16.36 -15.51 -13.56
CA ALA A 118 15.91 -16.88 -13.64
C ALA A 118 14.60 -16.95 -12.86
N ARG A 119 13.47 -16.92 -13.57
CA ARG A 119 12.16 -17.15 -12.94
C ARG A 119 12.22 -18.55 -12.30
N PRO A 120 12.28 -18.70 -10.99
CA PRO A 120 12.17 -20.02 -10.40
C PRO A 120 10.80 -20.54 -10.80
N VAL A 121 10.77 -21.69 -11.46
CA VAL A 121 9.52 -22.39 -11.74
C VAL A 121 8.97 -22.83 -10.38
N VAL A 122 8.04 -22.05 -9.84
CA VAL A 122 7.33 -22.42 -8.62
C VAL A 122 6.41 -23.59 -9.00
N THR A 123 6.87 -24.82 -8.73
CA THR A 123 6.07 -26.02 -8.90
C THR A 123 5.12 -26.12 -7.71
N GLY A 124 3.82 -25.93 -7.96
CA GLY A 124 2.75 -26.03 -6.95
C GLY A 124 1.93 -24.76 -6.80
N ASP A 125 0.93 -24.81 -5.93
CA ASP A 125 0.07 -23.68 -5.61
C ASP A 125 0.84 -22.66 -4.73
N PRO A 126 1.12 -21.44 -5.25
CA PRO A 126 1.86 -20.41 -4.51
C PRO A 126 1.19 -20.04 -3.18
N THR A 127 -0.13 -20.03 -3.12
CA THR A 127 -0.92 -19.71 -1.93
C THR A 127 -0.67 -20.72 -0.82
N ARG A 128 -0.66 -22.00 -1.17
CA ARG A 128 -0.36 -23.08 -0.22
C ARG A 128 1.07 -22.99 0.30
N LEU A 129 2.03 -22.69 -0.57
CA LEU A 129 3.44 -22.54 -0.18
C LEU A 129 3.64 -21.38 0.79
N ILE A 130 2.97 -20.25 0.60
CA ILE A 130 2.97 -19.11 1.52
C ILE A 130 2.40 -19.55 2.88
N GLY A 131 1.22 -20.18 2.89
CA GLY A 131 0.58 -20.63 4.13
C GLY A 131 1.44 -21.63 4.91
N MET A 132 2.03 -22.62 4.24
CA MET A 132 2.93 -23.57 4.88
C MET A 132 4.19 -22.89 5.41
N SER A 133 4.78 -21.96 4.67
CA SER A 133 5.97 -21.22 5.11
C SER A 133 5.71 -20.36 6.35
N LEU A 134 4.53 -19.73 6.43
CA LEU A 134 4.12 -18.95 7.61
C LEU A 134 3.97 -19.82 8.86
N LEU A 135 3.42 -21.04 8.69
CA LEU A 135 3.16 -21.95 9.81
C LEU A 135 4.36 -22.83 10.19
N THR A 136 5.46 -22.81 9.43
CA THR A 136 6.66 -23.60 9.70
C THR A 136 7.89 -22.71 9.87
N LYS A 137 8.43 -22.20 8.78
CA LYS A 137 9.68 -21.41 8.76
C LYS A 137 9.53 -20.04 9.41
N PHE A 138 8.37 -19.39 9.22
CA PHE A 138 8.08 -18.03 9.68
C PHE A 138 7.03 -18.00 10.80
N VAL A 139 6.92 -19.07 11.59
CA VAL A 139 5.94 -19.15 12.68
C VAL A 139 6.13 -18.04 13.72
N LEU A 140 7.38 -17.73 14.10
CA LEU A 140 7.64 -16.67 15.07
C LEU A 140 7.21 -15.28 14.59
N PRO A 141 7.58 -14.79 13.39
CA PRO A 141 7.00 -13.55 12.83
C PRO A 141 5.48 -13.59 12.74
N PHE A 142 4.88 -14.73 12.40
CA PHE A 142 3.44 -14.89 12.32
C PHE A 142 2.77 -14.72 13.70
N GLU A 143 3.31 -15.33 14.75
CA GLU A 143 2.81 -15.16 16.13
C GLU A 143 2.96 -13.71 16.63
N LEU A 144 4.09 -13.07 16.31
CA LEU A 144 4.31 -11.66 16.67
C LEU A 144 3.28 -10.72 16.01
N LEU A 145 2.88 -11.00 14.76
CA LEU A 145 1.78 -10.26 14.12
C LEU A 145 0.45 -10.47 14.84
N GLY A 146 0.17 -11.68 15.33
CA GLY A 146 -1.00 -11.97 16.15
C GLY A 146 -1.01 -11.16 17.46
N VAL A 147 0.13 -11.10 18.15
CA VAL A 147 0.29 -10.27 19.36
C VAL A 147 0.12 -8.79 19.05
N LEU A 148 0.66 -8.31 17.92
CA LEU A 148 0.50 -6.92 17.47
C LEU A 148 -0.98 -6.57 17.21
N LEU A 149 -1.73 -7.46 16.56
CA LEU A 149 -3.16 -7.29 16.33
C LEU A 149 -3.94 -7.21 17.66
N LEU A 150 -3.60 -8.09 18.61
CA LEU A 150 -4.21 -8.07 19.94
C LEU A 150 -3.90 -6.76 20.68
N ALA A 151 -2.66 -6.32 20.66
CA ALA A 151 -2.24 -5.04 21.27
C ALA A 151 -2.98 -3.85 20.63
N GLY A 152 -3.11 -3.84 19.29
CA GLY A 152 -3.88 -2.82 18.57
C GLY A 152 -5.36 -2.80 18.97
N LEU A 153 -5.99 -3.95 19.13
CA LEU A 153 -7.37 -4.07 19.57
C LEU A 153 -7.56 -3.56 21.01
N ILE A 154 -6.65 -3.91 21.91
CA ILE A 154 -6.67 -3.42 23.30
C ILE A 154 -6.49 -1.91 23.32
N ALA A 155 -5.54 -1.38 22.57
CA ALA A 155 -5.31 0.07 22.48
C ALA A 155 -6.57 0.80 21.97
N ALA A 156 -7.17 0.33 20.88
CA ALA A 156 -8.40 0.90 20.34
C ALA A 156 -9.55 0.88 21.37
N SER A 157 -9.70 -0.22 22.13
CA SER A 157 -10.70 -0.36 23.17
C SER A 157 -10.45 0.61 24.34
N CYS A 158 -9.19 0.85 24.72
CA CYS A 158 -8.85 1.81 25.77
C CYS A 158 -9.19 3.26 25.37
N PHE A 159 -8.87 3.64 24.13
CA PHE A 159 -9.18 4.99 23.63
C PHE A 159 -10.67 5.23 23.37
N ALA A 160 -11.44 4.16 23.12
CA ALA A 160 -12.88 4.26 22.88
C ALA A 160 -13.72 4.41 24.17
N ARG A 161 -13.12 4.29 25.35
CA ARG A 161 -13.85 4.49 26.62
C ARG A 161 -14.21 5.97 26.81
N PRO A 162 -15.50 6.31 27.06
CA PRO A 162 -15.87 7.67 27.46
C PRO A 162 -15.20 7.99 28.80
N GLU A 163 -14.70 9.21 28.94
CA GLU A 163 -14.32 9.75 30.24
C GLU A 163 -15.59 9.92 31.06
N GLU A 164 -15.72 9.16 32.17
CA GLU A 164 -16.77 9.35 33.19
C GLU A 164 -16.49 10.60 34.04
#